data_cdeea11cadd943a491225d1dce3f9d22
#
_entry.id   cdeea11cadd943a491225d1dce3f9d22
#
_cell.length_a   1.000
_cell.length_b   1.000
_cell.length_c   1.000
_cell.angle_alpha   90.00
_cell.angle_beta   90.00
_cell.angle_gamma   90.00
#
_symmetry.space_group_name_H-M   'P 1'
#
loop_
_entity.id
_entity.type
_entity.pdbx_description
1 polymer ?
#
loop_
_entity_poly.entity_id
_entity_poly.type
_entity_poly.pdbx_seq_one_letter_code
_entity_poly.pdbx_strand_id
1 'polypeptide(L)'
;MLQNILGQGATFSLSPAREVALFSAGISFNALGYIQSRNTSILKVEDIEKLDRNDLDGLDKTAIYNYSTKARYASDNLLVGSLFLPTILMIDPHQQNQFGEKGTMLAQTYLINAGTTLLVKSMVKRTRPFVYNENAPLSEKLKADARMSFFSGHTSFTASSAFFTASMFTANGQNKDLAPIIWSSAAILPAVQGYLRWKAGKHFPTDIFIGYAIGAGLGYLIPKIHEGF
;
A
#
# COMPACT_ATOMS: atom_id res chain seq x y z
N MET A 1 12.29 2.00 -44.41
CA MET A 1 13.41 1.70 -43.50
C MET A 1 13.50 2.66 -42.30
N LEU A 2 12.53 3.56 -42.11
CA LEU A 2 12.47 4.55 -40.99
C LEU A 2 11.43 4.22 -39.93
N GLN A 3 10.69 3.12 -40.05
CA GLN A 3 9.65 2.71 -39.08
C GLN A 3 10.13 1.81 -37.95
N ASN A 4 11.41 1.41 -37.94
CA ASN A 4 11.96 0.50 -36.91
C ASN A 4 12.79 1.20 -35.80
N ILE A 5 12.74 2.53 -35.70
CA ILE A 5 13.49 3.29 -34.66
C ILE A 5 12.58 3.81 -33.52
N LEU A 6 11.28 3.73 -33.69
CA LEU A 6 10.36 3.92 -32.56
C LEU A 6 10.35 2.61 -31.76
N GLY A 7 11.16 2.56 -30.72
CA GLY A 7 11.24 1.41 -29.83
C GLY A 7 9.85 0.87 -29.53
N GLN A 8 9.65 -0.44 -29.76
CA GLN A 8 8.42 -1.12 -29.39
C GLN A 8 8.25 -0.96 -27.88
N GLY A 9 7.42 0.00 -27.47
CA GLY A 9 7.03 0.13 -26.08
C GLY A 9 6.41 -1.18 -25.60
N ALA A 10 6.47 -1.43 -24.29
CA ALA A 10 5.80 -2.58 -23.70
C ALA A 10 4.36 -2.66 -24.19
N THR A 11 4.00 -3.77 -24.82
CA THR A 11 2.62 -4.00 -25.22
C THR A 11 1.89 -4.67 -24.06
N PHE A 12 0.92 -3.96 -23.49
CA PHE A 12 0.00 -4.53 -22.51
C PHE A 12 -1.28 -4.97 -23.23
N SER A 13 -1.83 -6.10 -22.87
CA SER A 13 -3.06 -6.62 -23.42
C SER A 13 -4.13 -6.73 -22.35
N LEU A 14 -5.37 -6.34 -22.67
CA LEU A 14 -6.52 -6.57 -21.83
C LEU A 14 -7.27 -7.81 -22.32
N SER A 15 -7.58 -8.72 -21.40
CA SER A 15 -8.41 -9.90 -21.63
C SER A 15 -9.71 -9.77 -20.84
N PRO A 16 -10.90 -9.79 -21.48
CA PRO A 16 -12.15 -9.61 -20.77
C PRO A 16 -12.32 -10.50 -19.54
N ALA A 17 -11.94 -11.78 -19.63
CA ALA A 17 -12.06 -12.72 -18.52
C ALA A 17 -11.16 -12.34 -17.34
N ARG A 18 -9.91 -11.94 -17.59
CA ARG A 18 -8.96 -11.52 -16.57
C ARG A 18 -9.41 -10.23 -15.91
N GLU A 19 -9.81 -9.23 -16.71
CA GLU A 19 -10.25 -7.93 -16.19
C GLU A 19 -11.48 -8.08 -15.30
N VAL A 20 -12.47 -8.88 -15.73
CA VAL A 20 -13.66 -9.17 -14.92
C VAL A 20 -13.26 -9.87 -13.63
N ALA A 21 -12.33 -10.85 -13.66
CA ALA A 21 -11.88 -11.55 -12.47
C ALA A 21 -11.19 -10.61 -11.47
N LEU A 22 -10.26 -9.76 -11.94
CA LEU A 22 -9.52 -8.83 -11.08
C LEU A 22 -10.44 -7.75 -10.47
N PHE A 23 -11.32 -7.15 -11.26
CA PHE A 23 -12.28 -6.17 -10.73
C PHE A 23 -13.26 -6.83 -9.75
N SER A 24 -13.78 -8.02 -10.07
CA SER A 24 -14.70 -8.75 -9.19
C SER A 24 -14.03 -9.11 -7.86
N ALA A 25 -12.76 -9.55 -7.89
CA ALA A 25 -11.99 -9.83 -6.68
C ALA A 25 -11.82 -8.56 -5.83
N GLY A 26 -11.40 -7.45 -6.44
CA GLY A 26 -11.24 -6.18 -5.74
C GLY A 26 -12.54 -5.67 -5.14
N ILE A 27 -13.65 -5.69 -5.90
CA ILE A 27 -14.98 -5.29 -5.41
C ILE A 27 -15.43 -6.19 -4.25
N SER A 28 -15.27 -7.51 -4.39
CA SER A 28 -15.66 -8.48 -3.36
C SER A 28 -14.89 -8.27 -2.06
N PHE A 29 -13.57 -8.05 -2.14
CA PHE A 29 -12.74 -7.79 -0.95
C PHE A 29 -13.14 -6.50 -0.25
N ASN A 30 -13.45 -5.43 -1.01
CA ASN A 30 -13.94 -4.18 -0.44
C ASN A 30 -15.32 -4.36 0.23
N ALA A 31 -16.24 -5.05 -0.42
CA ALA A 31 -17.59 -5.31 0.12
C ALA A 31 -17.52 -6.15 1.41
N LEU A 32 -16.78 -7.25 1.40
CA LEU A 32 -16.59 -8.11 2.57
C LEU A 32 -15.88 -7.36 3.69
N GLY A 33 -14.82 -6.62 3.36
CA GLY A 33 -14.09 -5.80 4.33
C GLY A 33 -14.97 -4.72 4.95
N TYR A 34 -15.82 -4.06 4.17
CA TYR A 34 -16.77 -3.08 4.67
C TYR A 34 -17.80 -3.70 5.62
N ILE A 35 -18.43 -4.82 5.22
CA ILE A 35 -19.40 -5.54 6.06
C ILE A 35 -18.75 -5.94 7.39
N GLN A 36 -17.55 -6.52 7.33
CA GLN A 36 -16.83 -6.96 8.52
C GLN A 36 -16.36 -5.80 9.40
N SER A 37 -15.99 -4.65 8.81
CA SER A 37 -15.53 -3.47 9.57
C SER A 37 -16.63 -2.88 10.46
N ARG A 38 -17.89 -3.00 10.05
CA ARG A 38 -19.06 -2.55 10.86
C ARG A 38 -19.18 -3.33 12.19
N ASN A 39 -18.60 -4.52 12.26
CA ASN A 39 -18.57 -5.37 13.43
C ASN A 39 -17.30 -5.14 14.30
N THR A 40 -16.52 -4.10 14.02
CA THR A 40 -15.34 -3.78 14.81
C THR A 40 -15.78 -3.01 16.06
N SER A 41 -15.70 -3.68 17.22
CA SER A 41 -15.97 -3.06 18.51
C SER A 41 -14.92 -1.99 18.85
N ILE A 42 -15.37 -0.90 19.45
CA ILE A 42 -14.51 0.13 20.03
C ILE A 42 -13.92 -0.42 21.33
N LEU A 43 -12.64 -0.11 21.61
CA LEU A 43 -12.04 -0.42 22.90
C LEU A 43 -12.73 0.36 24.01
N LYS A 44 -12.94 -0.28 25.15
CA LYS A 44 -13.34 0.38 26.41
C LYS A 44 -12.10 0.71 27.22
N VAL A 45 -12.26 1.56 28.23
CA VAL A 45 -11.15 1.92 29.15
C VAL A 45 -10.60 0.66 29.82
N GLU A 46 -11.50 -0.22 30.29
CA GLU A 46 -11.13 -1.48 30.94
C GLU A 46 -10.33 -2.43 30.01
N ASP A 47 -10.57 -2.38 28.68
CA ASP A 47 -9.81 -3.16 27.70
C ASP A 47 -8.39 -2.61 27.56
N ILE A 48 -8.23 -1.27 27.63
CA ILE A 48 -6.92 -0.61 27.52
C ILE A 48 -6.08 -0.89 28.77
N GLU A 49 -6.69 -0.87 29.96
CA GLU A 49 -6.01 -1.17 31.22
C GLU A 49 -5.50 -2.62 31.33
N LYS A 50 -6.15 -3.54 30.61
CA LYS A 50 -5.75 -4.96 30.55
C LYS A 50 -4.66 -5.27 29.54
N LEU A 51 -4.24 -4.27 28.72
CA LEU A 51 -3.19 -4.50 27.73
C LEU A 51 -1.84 -4.71 28.39
N ASP A 52 -1.25 -5.89 28.23
CA ASP A 52 0.11 -6.17 28.69
C ASP A 52 1.12 -5.87 27.56
N ARG A 53 2.11 -5.04 27.87
CA ARG A 53 3.23 -4.74 26.99
C ARG A 53 4.17 -5.95 26.79
N ASN A 54 4.09 -6.93 27.67
CA ASN A 54 4.90 -8.15 27.57
C ASN A 54 4.33 -9.17 26.59
N ASP A 55 3.07 -9.03 26.19
CA ASP A 55 2.46 -9.84 25.12
C ASP A 55 3.00 -9.49 23.72
N LEU A 56 3.81 -8.45 23.62
CA LEU A 56 4.40 -7.99 22.36
C LEU A 56 5.83 -8.51 22.19
N ASP A 57 6.07 -9.16 21.06
CA ASP A 57 7.38 -9.68 20.69
C ASP A 57 8.38 -8.58 20.28
N GLY A 58 9.65 -8.85 20.53
CA GLY A 58 10.86 -8.15 20.18
C GLY A 58 10.74 -6.84 19.38
N LEU A 59 10.67 -6.95 18.06
CA LEU A 59 10.59 -5.78 17.17
C LEU A 59 9.32 -4.96 17.35
N ASP A 60 8.19 -5.60 17.55
CA ASP A 60 6.90 -4.92 17.69
C ASP A 60 6.81 -4.12 18.99
N LYS A 61 7.47 -4.59 20.05
CA LYS A 61 7.56 -3.87 21.34
C LYS A 61 8.17 -2.47 21.17
N THR A 62 9.03 -2.26 20.18
CA THR A 62 9.63 -0.94 19.94
C THR A 62 8.61 0.14 19.52
N ALA A 63 7.48 -0.25 18.94
CA ALA A 63 6.50 0.68 18.41
C ALA A 63 5.65 1.37 19.49
N ILE A 64 5.44 0.73 20.66
CA ILE A 64 4.56 1.27 21.71
C ILE A 64 5.11 2.52 22.40
N TYR A 65 6.41 2.76 22.28
CA TYR A 65 7.05 3.96 22.82
C TYR A 65 6.94 5.17 21.88
N ASN A 66 6.45 4.97 20.65
CA ASN A 66 6.34 6.00 19.64
C ASN A 66 4.93 6.62 19.64
N TYR A 67 4.91 7.95 19.62
CA TYR A 67 3.69 8.75 19.38
C TYR A 67 4.12 10.12 18.85
N SER A 68 4.07 10.31 17.53
CA SER A 68 4.48 11.55 16.88
C SER A 68 3.45 12.04 15.88
N THR A 69 2.80 13.15 16.20
CA THR A 69 1.85 13.83 15.31
C THR A 69 2.54 14.36 14.04
N LYS A 70 3.79 14.85 14.16
CA LYS A 70 4.57 15.30 13.00
C LYS A 70 4.84 14.16 12.01
N ALA A 71 5.26 12.99 12.51
CA ALA A 71 5.48 11.81 11.67
C ALA A 71 4.18 11.30 11.06
N ARG A 72 3.05 11.40 11.76
CA ARG A 72 1.72 11.08 11.24
C ARG A 72 1.40 11.95 10.02
N TYR A 73 1.45 13.29 10.16
CA TYR A 73 1.16 14.19 9.04
C TYR A 73 2.14 14.02 7.87
N ALA A 74 3.44 13.84 8.15
CA ALA A 74 4.42 13.56 7.12
C ALA A 74 4.09 12.28 6.34
N SER A 75 3.66 11.22 7.06
CA SER A 75 3.25 9.96 6.42
C SER A 75 1.95 10.10 5.62
N ASP A 76 1.00 10.91 6.07
CA ASP A 76 -0.25 11.13 5.37
C ASP A 76 0.00 11.90 4.06
N ASN A 77 0.86 12.93 4.09
CA ASN A 77 1.28 13.68 2.90
C ASN A 77 2.09 12.82 1.93
N LEU A 78 3.01 11.98 2.44
CA LEU A 78 3.79 11.07 1.60
C LEU A 78 2.90 10.04 0.91
N LEU A 79 1.89 9.51 1.60
CA LEU A 79 0.89 8.65 0.98
C LEU A 79 0.20 9.36 -0.18
N VAL A 80 -0.36 10.56 0.06
CA VAL A 80 -1.06 11.33 -0.98
C VAL A 80 -0.13 11.57 -2.17
N GLY A 81 1.10 12.05 -1.94
CA GLY A 81 2.09 12.25 -3.00
C GLY A 81 2.40 10.96 -3.77
N SER A 82 2.52 9.83 -3.07
CA SER A 82 2.83 8.55 -3.70
C SER A 82 1.70 8.03 -4.60
N LEU A 83 0.44 8.30 -4.28
CA LEU A 83 -0.71 7.91 -5.12
C LEU A 83 -0.68 8.60 -6.50
N PHE A 84 -0.03 9.76 -6.60
CA PHE A 84 0.15 10.48 -7.86
C PHE A 84 1.40 10.06 -8.64
N LEU A 85 2.29 9.21 -8.10
CA LEU A 85 3.49 8.76 -8.83
C LEU A 85 3.17 8.18 -10.21
N PRO A 86 2.14 7.33 -10.40
CA PRO A 86 1.83 6.79 -11.72
C PRO A 86 1.42 7.87 -12.74
N THR A 87 1.02 9.07 -12.33
CA THR A 87 0.68 10.15 -13.26
C THR A 87 1.90 10.67 -14.04
N ILE A 88 3.11 10.39 -13.55
CA ILE A 88 4.36 10.68 -14.27
C ILE A 88 4.38 9.95 -15.62
N LEU A 89 3.77 8.75 -15.71
CA LEU A 89 3.62 7.99 -16.95
C LEU A 89 2.78 8.71 -18.00
N MET A 90 1.94 9.67 -17.58
CA MET A 90 1.14 10.50 -18.49
C MET A 90 1.94 11.64 -19.12
N ILE A 91 2.99 12.08 -18.43
CA ILE A 91 3.81 13.24 -18.85
C ILE A 91 4.94 12.77 -19.77
N ASP A 92 5.45 11.54 -19.58
CA ASP A 92 6.51 10.99 -20.42
C ASP A 92 5.95 10.61 -21.82
N PRO A 93 6.40 11.27 -22.91
CA PRO A 93 5.93 10.98 -24.27
C PRO A 93 6.12 9.51 -24.67
N HIS A 94 7.15 8.83 -24.15
CA HIS A 94 7.42 7.41 -24.44
C HIS A 94 6.45 6.48 -23.69
N GLN A 95 5.75 6.98 -22.69
CA GLN A 95 4.79 6.23 -21.86
C GLN A 95 3.33 6.53 -22.18
N GLN A 96 3.03 7.49 -23.06
CA GLN A 96 1.67 7.90 -23.39
C GLN A 96 0.88 6.86 -24.19
N ASN A 97 1.56 5.90 -24.82
CA ASN A 97 0.90 4.79 -25.48
C ASN A 97 0.18 3.88 -24.47
N GLN A 98 -0.96 3.30 -24.90
CA GLN A 98 -1.73 2.35 -24.09
C GLN A 98 -2.24 2.94 -22.75
N PHE A 99 -2.73 4.17 -22.80
CA PHE A 99 -3.23 4.87 -21.63
C PHE A 99 -4.40 4.15 -20.96
N GLY A 100 -5.28 3.55 -21.76
CA GLY A 100 -6.42 2.78 -21.26
C GLY A 100 -6.01 1.53 -20.49
N GLU A 101 -5.04 0.79 -21.02
CA GLU A 101 -4.49 -0.41 -20.40
C GLU A 101 -3.79 -0.08 -19.08
N LYS A 102 -2.94 0.94 -19.06
CA LYS A 102 -2.23 1.40 -17.86
C LYS A 102 -3.19 1.91 -16.78
N GLY A 103 -4.22 2.66 -17.19
CA GLY A 103 -5.28 3.13 -16.29
C GLY A 103 -6.08 1.98 -15.68
N THR A 104 -6.41 0.97 -16.49
CA THR A 104 -7.10 -0.25 -16.04
C THR A 104 -6.28 -1.01 -15.00
N MET A 105 -5.00 -1.28 -15.30
CA MET A 105 -4.08 -1.96 -14.37
C MET A 105 -3.89 -1.18 -13.07
N LEU A 106 -3.77 0.15 -13.13
CA LEU A 106 -3.66 1.00 -11.95
C LEU A 106 -4.92 0.93 -11.08
N ALA A 107 -6.09 1.01 -11.72
CA ALA A 107 -7.37 0.91 -11.03
C ALA A 107 -7.52 -0.45 -10.33
N GLN A 108 -7.16 -1.55 -10.98
CA GLN A 108 -7.15 -2.89 -10.40
C GLN A 108 -6.18 -2.98 -9.22
N THR A 109 -4.96 -2.45 -9.38
CA THR A 109 -3.94 -2.44 -8.32
C THR A 109 -4.47 -1.75 -7.07
N TYR A 110 -5.05 -0.57 -7.21
CA TYR A 110 -5.57 0.18 -6.07
C TYR A 110 -6.84 -0.43 -5.48
N LEU A 111 -7.74 -0.93 -6.32
CA LEU A 111 -8.99 -1.56 -5.86
C LEU A 111 -8.72 -2.83 -5.06
N ILE A 112 -7.83 -3.70 -5.55
CA ILE A 112 -7.44 -4.93 -4.86
C ILE A 112 -6.69 -4.59 -3.56
N ASN A 113 -5.74 -3.62 -3.61
CA ASN A 113 -5.00 -3.20 -2.43
C ASN A 113 -5.93 -2.62 -1.34
N ALA A 114 -6.89 -1.77 -1.72
CA ALA A 114 -7.89 -1.22 -0.81
C ALA A 114 -8.71 -2.33 -0.15
N GLY A 115 -9.26 -3.22 -0.97
CA GLY A 115 -10.10 -4.33 -0.51
C GLY A 115 -9.34 -5.28 0.42
N THR A 116 -8.15 -5.72 0.02
CA THR A 116 -7.30 -6.59 0.84
C THR A 116 -6.94 -5.92 2.16
N THR A 117 -6.56 -4.64 2.13
CA THR A 117 -6.23 -3.88 3.34
C THR A 117 -7.42 -3.79 4.29
N LEU A 118 -8.60 -3.43 3.78
CA LEU A 118 -9.80 -3.28 4.60
C LEU A 118 -10.27 -4.61 5.17
N LEU A 119 -10.30 -5.65 4.34
CA LEU A 119 -10.73 -7.01 4.73
C LEU A 119 -9.83 -7.56 5.83
N VAL A 120 -8.51 -7.56 5.62
CA VAL A 120 -7.56 -8.09 6.61
C VAL A 120 -7.61 -7.29 7.92
N LYS A 121 -7.67 -5.96 7.86
CA LYS A 121 -7.82 -5.12 9.06
C LYS A 121 -9.07 -5.45 9.86
N SER A 122 -10.19 -5.61 9.17
CA SER A 122 -11.48 -5.89 9.80
C SER A 122 -11.59 -7.31 10.38
N MET A 123 -10.81 -8.25 9.83
CA MET A 123 -10.73 -9.63 10.35
C MET A 123 -9.76 -9.74 11.54
N VAL A 124 -8.55 -9.19 11.41
CA VAL A 124 -7.49 -9.32 12.41
C VAL A 124 -7.76 -8.46 13.65
N LYS A 125 -8.32 -7.27 13.47
CA LYS A 125 -8.67 -6.33 14.55
C LYS A 125 -7.54 -6.08 15.55
N ARG A 126 -6.30 -5.99 15.04
CA ARG A 126 -5.11 -5.78 15.87
C ARG A 126 -5.11 -4.39 16.48
N THR A 127 -4.93 -4.30 17.80
CA THR A 127 -4.76 -3.03 18.51
C THR A 127 -3.48 -2.32 18.04
N ARG A 128 -3.57 -1.00 17.82
CA ARG A 128 -2.43 -0.18 17.37
C ARG A 128 -1.43 0.11 18.46
N PRO A 129 -0.13 0.34 18.12
CA PRO A 129 0.91 0.65 19.11
C PRO A 129 0.59 1.84 20.00
N PHE A 130 0.01 2.92 19.45
CA PHE A 130 -0.29 4.13 20.24
C PHE A 130 -1.28 3.89 21.38
N VAL A 131 -2.07 2.81 21.34
CA VAL A 131 -3.00 2.49 22.44
C VAL A 131 -2.24 2.16 23.73
N TYR A 132 -1.07 1.53 23.60
CA TYR A 132 -0.18 1.20 24.72
C TYR A 132 0.62 2.41 25.24
N ASN A 133 0.61 3.54 24.50
CA ASN A 133 1.41 4.72 24.84
C ASN A 133 0.61 5.68 25.74
N GLU A 134 1.20 6.05 26.86
CA GLU A 134 0.55 6.93 27.86
C GLU A 134 0.35 8.36 27.31
N ASN A 135 1.23 8.82 26.41
CA ASN A 135 1.15 10.16 25.81
C ASN A 135 0.05 10.28 24.75
N ALA A 136 -0.55 9.16 24.29
CA ALA A 136 -1.62 9.19 23.32
C ALA A 136 -2.95 9.56 23.98
N PRO A 137 -3.71 10.52 23.42
CA PRO A 137 -5.00 10.93 23.99
C PRO A 137 -5.99 9.77 24.07
N LEU A 138 -6.71 9.67 25.19
CA LEU A 138 -7.73 8.65 25.38
C LEU A 138 -8.80 8.69 24.26
N SER A 139 -9.15 9.88 23.81
CA SER A 139 -10.10 10.09 22.70
C SER A 139 -9.66 9.46 21.38
N GLU A 140 -8.36 9.29 21.13
CA GLU A 140 -7.86 8.53 19.96
C GLU A 140 -7.90 7.02 20.22
N LYS A 141 -7.60 6.57 21.42
CA LYS A 141 -7.59 5.15 21.79
C LYS A 141 -8.99 4.53 21.73
N LEU A 142 -10.03 5.30 22.00
CA LEU A 142 -11.43 4.88 21.98
C LEU A 142 -12.09 4.96 20.58
N LYS A 143 -11.32 5.10 19.49
CA LYS A 143 -11.85 5.05 18.12
C LYS A 143 -11.76 3.63 17.54
N ALA A 144 -12.67 3.28 16.64
CA ALA A 144 -12.62 2.00 15.93
C ALA A 144 -11.29 1.77 15.19
N ASP A 145 -10.66 2.86 14.67
CA ASP A 145 -9.33 2.82 14.03
C ASP A 145 -8.25 2.27 14.97
N ALA A 146 -8.38 2.42 16.28
CA ALA A 146 -7.43 1.89 17.26
C ALA A 146 -7.26 0.36 17.21
N ARG A 147 -8.20 -0.36 16.59
CA ARG A 147 -8.17 -1.81 16.37
C ARG A 147 -7.93 -2.23 14.93
N MET A 148 -7.41 -1.33 14.09
CA MET A 148 -7.21 -1.56 12.66
C MET A 148 -5.72 -1.46 12.28
N SER A 149 -4.83 -2.11 13.09
CA SER A 149 -3.39 -2.01 12.86
C SER A 149 -2.91 -2.86 11.68
N PHE A 150 -3.22 -4.15 11.66
CA PHE A 150 -2.63 -5.11 10.72
C PHE A 150 -3.41 -5.20 9.41
N PHE A 151 -2.75 -5.04 8.31
CA PHE A 151 -1.41 -4.54 8.04
C PHE A 151 -1.40 -3.04 7.73
N SER A 152 -0.21 -2.43 7.53
CA SER A 152 -0.08 -1.00 7.23
C SER A 152 -0.57 -0.65 5.83
N GLY A 153 -1.76 -0.07 5.74
CA GLY A 153 -2.32 0.38 4.46
C GLY A 153 -1.50 1.50 3.81
N HIS A 154 -0.99 2.47 4.59
CA HIS A 154 -0.13 3.54 4.07
C HIS A 154 1.12 2.96 3.39
N THR A 155 1.80 2.02 4.04
CA THR A 155 2.98 1.37 3.46
C THR A 155 2.62 0.57 2.22
N SER A 156 1.49 -0.16 2.24
CA SER A 156 1.03 -0.96 1.12
C SER A 156 0.68 -0.10 -0.10
N PHE A 157 -0.06 1.00 0.08
CA PHE A 157 -0.39 1.89 -1.03
C PHE A 157 0.82 2.60 -1.61
N THR A 158 1.74 3.09 -0.74
CA THR A 158 3.00 3.69 -1.22
C THR A 158 3.84 2.68 -2.00
N ALA A 159 3.92 1.43 -1.53
CA ALA A 159 4.63 0.36 -2.23
C ALA A 159 3.96 0.02 -3.56
N SER A 160 2.64 -0.15 -3.59
CA SER A 160 1.94 -0.48 -4.84
C SER A 160 2.07 0.61 -5.90
N SER A 161 2.00 1.88 -5.51
CA SER A 161 2.23 3.00 -6.44
C SER A 161 3.65 3.04 -6.98
N ALA A 162 4.65 2.92 -6.09
CA ALA A 162 6.05 3.01 -6.47
C ALA A 162 6.48 1.84 -7.35
N PHE A 163 6.10 0.60 -6.98
CA PHE A 163 6.44 -0.60 -7.75
C PHE A 163 5.67 -0.66 -9.07
N PHE A 164 4.40 -0.23 -9.11
CA PHE A 164 3.65 -0.08 -10.35
C PHE A 164 4.36 0.87 -11.31
N THR A 165 4.74 2.05 -10.83
CA THR A 165 5.44 3.05 -11.64
C THR A 165 6.77 2.51 -12.15
N ALA A 166 7.56 1.87 -11.29
CA ALA A 166 8.82 1.25 -11.67
C ALA A 166 8.63 0.15 -12.74
N SER A 167 7.61 -0.71 -12.57
CA SER A 167 7.27 -1.75 -13.53
C SER A 167 6.94 -1.17 -14.90
N MET A 168 6.16 -0.09 -14.94
CA MET A 168 5.80 0.58 -16.19
C MET A 168 7.03 1.18 -16.90
N PHE A 169 7.90 1.87 -16.15
CA PHE A 169 9.09 2.51 -16.73
C PHE A 169 10.14 1.52 -17.23
N THR A 170 10.19 0.32 -16.65
CA THR A 170 11.21 -0.70 -17.00
C THR A 170 10.66 -1.85 -17.83
N ALA A 171 9.37 -1.80 -18.18
CA ALA A 171 8.72 -2.84 -18.97
C ALA A 171 9.43 -3.06 -20.33
N ASN A 172 9.53 -4.32 -20.76
CA ASN A 172 10.21 -4.74 -21.99
C ASN A 172 11.65 -4.20 -22.16
N GLY A 173 12.33 -4.00 -21.04
CA GLY A 173 13.71 -3.54 -21.04
C GLY A 173 13.90 -2.07 -21.41
N GLN A 174 12.84 -1.26 -21.31
CA GLN A 174 12.97 0.19 -21.40
C GLN A 174 13.78 0.72 -20.21
N ASN A 175 14.46 1.85 -20.43
CA ASN A 175 15.24 2.53 -19.40
C ASN A 175 16.23 1.62 -18.64
N LYS A 176 16.86 0.66 -19.33
CA LYS A 176 17.77 -0.32 -18.70
C LYS A 176 18.85 0.34 -17.85
N ASP A 177 19.43 1.43 -18.33
CA ASP A 177 20.50 2.13 -17.64
C ASP A 177 20.02 2.83 -16.36
N LEU A 178 18.75 3.24 -16.33
CA LEU A 178 18.11 3.88 -15.19
C LEU A 178 17.39 2.87 -14.26
N ALA A 179 17.19 1.63 -14.72
CA ALA A 179 16.44 0.62 -13.96
C ALA A 179 16.94 0.44 -12.50
N PRO A 180 18.26 0.40 -12.21
CA PRO A 180 18.72 0.29 -10.82
C PRO A 180 18.27 1.46 -9.95
N ILE A 181 18.27 2.69 -10.49
CA ILE A 181 17.85 3.89 -9.76
C ILE A 181 16.34 3.87 -9.56
N ILE A 182 15.57 3.52 -10.60
CA ILE A 182 14.11 3.44 -10.55
C ILE A 182 13.66 2.43 -9.49
N TRP A 183 14.21 1.21 -9.52
CA TRP A 183 13.85 0.17 -8.56
C TRP A 183 14.33 0.46 -7.14
N SER A 184 15.51 1.07 -6.98
CA SER A 184 15.99 1.51 -5.67
C SER A 184 15.08 2.58 -5.07
N SER A 185 14.65 3.55 -5.88
CA SER A 185 13.70 4.60 -5.46
C SER A 185 12.36 4.01 -5.07
N ALA A 186 11.85 3.05 -5.87
CA ALA A 186 10.60 2.34 -5.60
C ALA A 186 10.68 1.52 -4.29
N ALA A 187 11.85 0.99 -3.94
CA ALA A 187 12.06 0.26 -2.69
C ALA A 187 12.22 1.19 -1.48
N ILE A 188 12.90 2.32 -1.64
CA ILE A 188 13.18 3.24 -0.52
C ILE A 188 11.90 3.96 -0.07
N LEU A 189 11.04 4.39 -1.00
CA LEU A 189 9.89 5.20 -0.69
C LEU A 189 8.92 4.55 0.32
N PRO A 190 8.46 3.30 0.14
CA PRO A 190 7.61 2.63 1.12
C PRO A 190 8.34 2.28 2.43
N ALA A 191 9.67 2.14 2.42
CA ALA A 191 10.46 1.97 3.64
C ALA A 191 10.42 3.25 4.49
N VAL A 192 10.59 4.43 3.86
CA VAL A 192 10.42 5.74 4.53
C VAL A 192 8.99 5.89 5.06
N GLN A 193 7.98 5.51 4.26
CA GLN A 193 6.58 5.52 4.68
C GLN A 193 6.38 4.65 5.93
N GLY A 194 6.91 3.43 5.93
CA GLY A 194 6.83 2.52 7.06
C GLY A 194 7.49 3.08 8.32
N TYR A 195 8.69 3.66 8.18
CA TYR A 195 9.38 4.33 9.28
C TYR A 195 8.54 5.44 9.90
N LEU A 196 7.91 6.29 9.07
CA LEU A 196 7.04 7.36 9.55
C LEU A 196 5.81 6.80 10.29
N ARG A 197 5.24 5.68 9.81
CA ARG A 197 4.11 5.02 10.49
C ARG A 197 4.50 4.40 11.83
N TRP A 198 5.69 3.79 11.90
CA TRP A 198 6.27 3.31 13.16
C TRP A 198 6.51 4.47 14.14
N LYS A 199 7.16 5.55 13.69
CA LYS A 199 7.44 6.74 14.50
C LYS A 199 6.18 7.46 14.98
N ALA A 200 5.10 7.39 14.19
CA ALA A 200 3.78 7.91 14.57
C ALA A 200 3.04 7.03 15.60
N GLY A 201 3.55 5.85 15.93
CA GLY A 201 2.87 4.87 16.79
C GLY A 201 1.65 4.23 16.13
N LYS A 202 1.50 4.34 14.81
CA LYS A 202 0.31 3.88 14.08
C LYS A 202 0.39 2.41 13.66
N HIS A 203 1.59 1.87 13.47
CA HIS A 203 1.80 0.49 13.02
C HIS A 203 3.02 -0.12 13.70
N PHE A 204 2.93 -1.42 13.95
CA PHE A 204 4.05 -2.25 14.35
C PHE A 204 4.97 -2.53 13.16
N PRO A 205 6.27 -2.83 13.38
CA PRO A 205 7.18 -3.28 12.32
C PRO A 205 6.62 -4.42 11.48
N THR A 206 5.99 -5.42 12.10
CA THR A 206 5.37 -6.55 11.38
C THR A 206 4.22 -6.10 10.47
N ASP A 207 3.38 -5.13 10.89
CA ASP A 207 2.33 -4.55 10.05
C ASP A 207 2.92 -3.86 8.81
N ILE A 208 4.07 -3.20 8.99
CA ILE A 208 4.78 -2.46 7.94
C ILE A 208 5.39 -3.42 6.93
N PHE A 209 6.11 -4.46 7.39
CA PHE A 209 6.72 -5.46 6.50
C PHE A 209 5.69 -6.17 5.64
N ILE A 210 4.58 -6.60 6.22
CA ILE A 210 3.51 -7.28 5.48
C ILE A 210 2.82 -6.30 4.51
N GLY A 211 2.52 -5.06 4.96
CA GLY A 211 1.95 -4.03 4.09
C GLY A 211 2.86 -3.71 2.90
N TYR A 212 4.17 -3.60 3.14
CA TYR A 212 5.17 -3.41 2.10
C TYR A 212 5.15 -4.56 1.08
N ALA A 213 5.22 -5.81 1.55
CA ALA A 213 5.27 -6.99 0.70
C ALA A 213 4.02 -7.12 -0.18
N ILE A 214 2.82 -6.92 0.40
CA ILE A 214 1.56 -6.96 -0.33
C ILE A 214 1.50 -5.84 -1.38
N GLY A 215 1.81 -4.61 -1.00
CA GLY A 215 1.78 -3.47 -1.92
C GLY A 215 2.78 -3.63 -3.06
N ALA A 216 4.03 -3.99 -2.77
CA ALA A 216 5.06 -4.23 -3.77
C ALA A 216 4.67 -5.38 -4.71
N GLY A 217 4.13 -6.47 -4.15
CA GLY A 217 3.63 -7.60 -4.94
C GLY A 217 2.52 -7.17 -5.91
N LEU A 218 1.52 -6.43 -5.46
CA LEU A 218 0.43 -5.95 -6.33
C LEU A 218 0.95 -4.99 -7.40
N GLY A 219 1.79 -4.02 -7.02
CA GLY A 219 2.37 -3.06 -7.97
C GLY A 219 3.26 -3.68 -9.03
N TYR A 220 3.89 -4.82 -8.73
CA TYR A 220 4.70 -5.57 -9.67
C TYR A 220 3.89 -6.58 -10.50
N LEU A 221 3.07 -7.41 -9.85
CA LEU A 221 2.40 -8.54 -10.49
C LEU A 221 1.25 -8.11 -11.41
N ILE A 222 0.48 -7.07 -11.05
CA ILE A 222 -0.63 -6.63 -11.91
C ILE A 222 -0.11 -6.20 -13.30
N PRO A 223 0.89 -5.32 -13.43
CA PRO A 223 1.51 -5.07 -14.73
C PRO A 223 2.04 -6.34 -15.41
N LYS A 224 2.73 -7.19 -14.65
CA LYS A 224 3.39 -8.38 -15.20
C LYS A 224 2.44 -9.36 -15.87
N ILE A 225 1.27 -9.59 -15.31
CA ILE A 225 0.25 -10.47 -15.91
C ILE A 225 -0.46 -9.85 -17.11
N HIS A 226 -0.26 -8.55 -17.38
CA HIS A 226 -0.80 -7.83 -18.52
C HIS A 226 0.24 -7.64 -19.65
N GLU A 227 1.53 -7.94 -19.41
CA GLU A 227 2.53 -7.91 -20.48
C GLU A 227 2.12 -8.90 -21.58
N GLY A 228 2.00 -8.38 -22.83
CA GLY A 228 1.81 -9.20 -24.03
C GLY A 228 3.10 -9.95 -24.36
N PHE A 229 2.96 -11.16 -24.84
CA PHE A 229 4.05 -11.95 -25.41
C PHE A 229 4.38 -11.46 -26.81
#